data_d4ec0074eb75da247966162a43f2c22a
#
_entry.id   d4ec0074eb75da247966162a43f2c22a
#
_cell.length_a   1.000
_cell.length_b   1.000
_cell.length_c   1.000
_cell.angle_alpha   90.00
_cell.angle_beta   90.00
_cell.angle_gamma   90.00
#
_symmetry.space_group_name_H-M   'P 1'
#
loop_
_entity.id
_entity.type
_entity.pdbx_description
1 polymer ?
#
loop_
_entity_poly.entity_id
_entity_poly.type
_entity_poly.pdbx_seq_one_letter_code
_entity_poly.pdbx_strand_id
1 'polypeptide(L)'
;MMKKAWFLSIMVFMATMVIAQEVSKTDPGHQKTGGYGYLIGEDRDCSVWWAEAAYKVLRDTPVPKNKDGEIKIWSAKNEYESFILVVKPAARMENFRITIPNLKDGQGNTIDNSNITIRKVEYVHVKKPTDSYGFAGWWPDPLPLYEQPETIYPAENQPFWITVKVPSDAPAGDYSGNMLLSSDNWNISVPVKLHVWNFTLPQTPSMRSGFGFYFGEVRDYDNIKTDAEVKEAFDYYMQAFRDYKISPYNPFELNPIREEITGVPWNGGYFDDKIKFEGEYSYRIEDH
;
A
#
# COMPACT_ATOMS: atom_id res chain seq x y z
N MET A 1 16.30 -36.72 -60.52
CA MET A 1 17.20 -36.02 -59.57
C MET A 1 16.46 -34.84 -58.94
N MET A 2 15.39 -35.03 -58.18
CA MET A 2 14.67 -33.98 -57.47
C MET A 2 13.82 -34.61 -56.36
N LYS A 3 14.45 -35.09 -55.29
CA LYS A 3 13.73 -35.62 -54.09
C LYS A 3 14.52 -35.45 -52.77
N LYS A 4 15.50 -34.54 -52.68
CA LYS A 4 16.29 -34.34 -51.45
C LYS A 4 16.23 -32.94 -50.83
N ALA A 5 15.46 -32.02 -51.41
CA ALA A 5 15.41 -30.64 -50.90
C ALA A 5 14.23 -30.33 -49.96
N TRP A 6 13.27 -31.26 -49.80
CA TRP A 6 12.07 -31.00 -48.98
C TRP A 6 12.16 -31.48 -47.51
N PHE A 7 13.15 -32.30 -47.21
CA PHE A 7 13.30 -32.83 -45.85
C PHE A 7 14.09 -31.92 -44.91
N LEU A 8 14.89 -31.00 -45.46
CA LEU A 8 15.69 -30.08 -44.64
C LEU A 8 14.92 -28.82 -44.16
N SER A 9 13.85 -28.45 -44.90
CA SER A 9 13.03 -27.27 -44.58
C SER A 9 12.03 -27.50 -43.43
N ILE A 10 11.63 -28.75 -43.23
CA ILE A 10 10.66 -29.10 -42.15
C ILE A 10 11.38 -29.28 -40.81
N MET A 11 12.65 -29.68 -40.82
CA MET A 11 13.43 -29.83 -39.57
C MET A 11 13.89 -28.51 -38.97
N VAL A 12 14.08 -27.46 -39.77
CA VAL A 12 14.43 -26.13 -39.30
C VAL A 12 13.20 -25.40 -38.69
N PHE A 13 11.99 -25.70 -39.17
CA PHE A 13 10.77 -25.08 -38.64
C PHE A 13 10.26 -25.74 -37.33
N MET A 14 10.63 -27.00 -37.06
CA MET A 14 10.35 -27.62 -35.76
C MET A 14 11.35 -27.27 -34.65
N ALA A 15 12.57 -26.89 -35.01
CA ALA A 15 13.58 -26.47 -34.01
C ALA A 15 13.37 -25.05 -33.52
N THR A 16 12.64 -24.20 -34.25
CA THR A 16 12.31 -22.85 -33.83
C THR A 16 11.00 -22.72 -33.02
N MET A 17 10.19 -23.79 -32.96
CA MET A 17 8.96 -23.83 -32.14
C MET A 17 9.16 -24.38 -30.72
N VAL A 18 10.32 -24.86 -30.36
CA VAL A 18 10.59 -25.44 -29.02
C VAL A 18 11.34 -24.48 -28.09
N ILE A 19 11.77 -23.30 -28.57
CA ILE A 19 12.48 -22.31 -27.75
C ILE A 19 11.53 -21.21 -27.20
N ALA A 20 10.25 -21.25 -27.53
CA ALA A 20 9.28 -20.25 -27.04
C ALA A 20 8.39 -20.76 -25.90
N GLN A 21 8.78 -21.82 -25.21
CA GLN A 21 7.99 -22.37 -24.13
C GLN A 21 8.82 -22.86 -22.95
N GLU A 22 9.44 -21.92 -22.28
CA GLU A 22 9.72 -21.94 -20.84
C GLU A 22 10.05 -20.53 -20.38
N VAL A 23 9.10 -19.60 -20.50
CA VAL A 23 9.05 -18.54 -19.51
C VAL A 23 8.58 -19.24 -18.24
N SER A 24 9.53 -19.52 -17.40
CA SER A 24 9.37 -20.16 -16.10
C SER A 24 8.16 -19.60 -15.37
N LYS A 25 7.16 -20.44 -15.15
CA LYS A 25 5.94 -20.17 -14.37
C LYS A 25 6.22 -19.95 -12.86
N THR A 26 7.46 -19.70 -12.46
CA THR A 26 7.86 -19.73 -11.05
C THR A 26 8.76 -18.57 -10.62
N ASP A 27 8.94 -17.56 -11.45
CA ASP A 27 9.75 -16.42 -11.03
C ASP A 27 8.89 -15.17 -10.84
N PRO A 28 8.56 -14.79 -9.59
CA PRO A 28 8.20 -13.43 -9.26
C PRO A 28 9.46 -12.55 -9.38
N GLY A 29 10.20 -12.70 -10.46
CA GLY A 29 11.59 -12.32 -10.69
C GLY A 29 11.92 -10.87 -10.39
N HIS A 30 10.96 -10.00 -10.31
CA HIS A 30 11.17 -8.62 -9.91
C HIS A 30 11.37 -8.44 -8.40
N GLN A 31 10.84 -9.35 -7.59
CA GLN A 31 10.92 -9.22 -6.12
C GLN A 31 12.07 -10.00 -5.49
N LYS A 32 12.57 -11.04 -6.17
CA LYS A 32 13.71 -11.84 -5.68
C LYS A 32 15.07 -11.39 -6.16
N THR A 33 15.14 -10.60 -7.23
CA THR A 33 16.43 -10.18 -7.82
C THR A 33 17.11 -9.03 -7.09
N GLY A 34 16.51 -8.45 -6.04
CA GLY A 34 17.19 -7.56 -5.10
C GLY A 34 17.75 -6.29 -5.69
N GLY A 35 17.07 -5.70 -6.65
CA GLY A 35 17.53 -4.47 -7.28
C GLY A 35 16.77 -3.21 -6.90
N TYR A 36 15.61 -3.35 -6.27
CA TYR A 36 14.72 -2.23 -6.00
C TYR A 36 14.77 -1.78 -4.55
N GLY A 37 14.82 -0.46 -4.36
CA GLY A 37 14.92 0.16 -3.06
C GLY A 37 16.29 0.79 -2.82
N TYR A 38 16.46 1.38 -1.65
CA TYR A 38 17.60 2.23 -1.33
C TYR A 38 18.14 1.89 0.06
N LEU A 39 19.38 1.43 0.11
CA LEU A 39 20.08 1.14 1.37
C LEU A 39 20.40 2.46 2.08
N ILE A 40 19.88 2.62 3.30
CA ILE A 40 20.14 3.77 4.17
C ILE A 40 21.44 3.55 4.95
N GLY A 41 21.54 2.40 5.62
CA GLY A 41 22.69 2.03 6.42
C GLY A 41 22.75 0.53 6.66
N GLU A 42 23.96 0.06 6.85
CA GLU A 42 24.25 -1.33 7.16
C GLU A 42 25.46 -1.38 8.10
N ASP A 43 25.30 -2.08 9.18
CA ASP A 43 26.36 -2.41 10.12
C ASP A 43 26.36 -3.91 10.41
N ARG A 44 27.18 -4.33 11.40
CA ARG A 44 27.24 -5.73 11.81
C ARG A 44 25.92 -6.29 12.34
N ASP A 45 25.08 -5.41 12.90
CA ASP A 45 23.90 -5.80 13.67
C ASP A 45 22.60 -5.67 12.86
N CYS A 46 22.56 -4.77 11.84
CA CYS A 46 21.34 -4.53 11.08
C CYS A 46 21.59 -3.88 9.72
N SER A 47 20.78 -4.26 8.71
CA SER A 47 20.62 -3.51 7.47
C SER A 47 19.31 -2.76 7.49
N VAL A 48 19.34 -1.46 7.17
CA VAL A 48 18.16 -0.59 7.07
C VAL A 48 18.08 -0.01 5.67
N TRP A 49 16.92 -0.17 5.04
CA TRP A 49 16.67 0.31 3.70
C TRP A 49 15.22 0.75 3.52
N TRP A 50 14.90 1.41 2.41
CA TRP A 50 13.54 1.85 2.12
C TRP A 50 13.18 1.62 0.66
N ALA A 51 11.89 1.61 0.38
CA ALA A 51 11.32 1.53 -0.96
C ALA A 51 10.00 2.33 -1.02
N GLU A 52 9.58 2.66 -2.22
CA GLU A 52 8.27 3.23 -2.48
C GLU A 52 7.16 2.24 -2.12
N ALA A 53 6.02 2.75 -1.68
CA ALA A 53 4.92 1.95 -1.13
C ALA A 53 4.37 0.88 -2.09
N ALA A 54 4.46 1.08 -3.40
CA ALA A 54 3.99 0.10 -4.39
C ALA A 54 4.83 -1.20 -4.42
N TYR A 55 6.02 -1.22 -3.81
CA TYR A 55 6.89 -2.38 -3.82
C TYR A 55 6.53 -3.39 -2.73
N LYS A 56 6.36 -4.65 -3.10
CA LYS A 56 6.05 -5.74 -2.17
C LYS A 56 7.34 -6.34 -1.59
N VAL A 57 7.67 -6.01 -0.35
CA VAL A 57 8.86 -6.54 0.34
C VAL A 57 8.54 -7.91 0.92
N LEU A 58 9.14 -8.97 0.39
CA LEU A 58 9.05 -10.32 0.95
C LEU A 58 10.01 -10.49 2.12
N ARG A 59 9.78 -11.50 2.96
CA ARG A 59 10.67 -11.82 4.10
C ARG A 59 12.12 -12.03 3.69
N ASP A 60 12.33 -12.60 2.50
CA ASP A 60 13.63 -12.94 1.93
C ASP A 60 14.12 -11.99 0.83
N THR A 61 13.38 -10.87 0.58
CA THR A 61 13.82 -9.85 -0.37
C THR A 61 15.26 -9.42 -0.06
N PRO A 62 16.19 -9.50 -1.03
CA PRO A 62 17.56 -9.07 -0.80
C PRO A 62 17.66 -7.58 -0.46
N VAL A 63 18.61 -7.23 0.40
CA VAL A 63 18.94 -5.85 0.70
C VAL A 63 19.39 -5.13 -0.58
N PRO A 64 18.83 -3.95 -0.92
CA PRO A 64 19.23 -3.21 -2.11
C PRO A 64 20.70 -2.83 -2.11
N LYS A 65 21.33 -2.84 -3.29
CA LYS A 65 22.71 -2.36 -3.47
C LYS A 65 22.81 -0.86 -3.70
N ASN A 66 21.70 -0.26 -4.15
CA ASN A 66 21.63 1.18 -4.37
C ASN A 66 21.64 1.90 -3.02
N LYS A 67 22.63 2.76 -2.80
CA LYS A 67 22.78 3.51 -1.54
C LYS A 67 22.21 4.90 -1.69
N ASP A 68 21.24 5.23 -0.85
CA ASP A 68 20.76 6.59 -0.64
C ASP A 68 20.56 6.76 0.87
N GLY A 69 21.39 7.55 1.49
CA GLY A 69 21.43 7.71 2.95
C GLY A 69 20.20 8.41 3.55
N GLU A 70 19.18 8.70 2.75
CA GLU A 70 17.98 9.44 3.18
C GLU A 70 16.72 8.93 2.45
N ILE A 71 15.58 9.06 3.12
CA ILE A 71 14.25 8.81 2.54
C ILE A 71 13.78 10.10 1.87
N LYS A 72 13.35 10.01 0.61
CA LYS A 72 12.84 11.14 -0.17
C LYS A 72 11.44 10.84 -0.67
N ILE A 73 10.50 11.68 -0.27
CA ILE A 73 9.09 11.58 -0.70
C ILE A 73 8.59 12.95 -1.19
N TRP A 74 7.60 12.92 -2.06
CA TRP A 74 6.97 14.09 -2.66
C TRP A 74 5.47 13.98 -2.49
N SER A 75 4.82 15.05 -2.09
CA SER A 75 3.38 15.05 -1.85
C SER A 75 2.76 16.38 -2.22
N ALA A 76 1.53 16.38 -2.67
CA ALA A 76 0.71 17.58 -2.73
C ALA A 76 0.17 17.91 -1.32
N LYS A 77 -0.42 19.08 -1.17
CA LYS A 77 -1.25 19.40 0.01
C LYS A 77 -2.53 18.57 -0.02
N ASN A 78 -3.03 18.18 1.13
CA ASN A 78 -4.19 17.30 1.30
C ASN A 78 -4.02 15.90 0.65
N GLU A 79 -2.79 15.38 0.69
CA GLU A 79 -2.43 14.07 0.18
C GLU A 79 -1.87 13.17 1.28
N TYR A 80 -2.01 11.86 1.10
CA TYR A 80 -1.35 10.83 1.89
C TYR A 80 -0.24 10.23 1.06
N GLU A 81 1.01 10.43 1.47
CA GLU A 81 2.16 9.83 0.84
C GLU A 81 2.75 8.75 1.73
N SER A 82 3.09 7.61 1.14
CA SER A 82 3.56 6.46 1.90
C SER A 82 4.87 5.91 1.34
N PHE A 83 5.68 5.35 2.24
CA PHE A 83 6.88 4.59 1.91
C PHE A 83 7.02 3.38 2.83
N ILE A 84 7.87 2.45 2.43
CA ILE A 84 8.19 1.26 3.21
C ILE A 84 9.61 1.41 3.77
N LEU A 85 9.73 1.42 5.10
CA LEU A 85 11.00 1.29 5.80
C LEU A 85 11.21 -0.17 6.14
N VAL A 86 12.39 -0.70 5.88
CA VAL A 86 12.71 -2.11 6.13
C VAL A 86 13.89 -2.24 7.07
N VAL A 87 13.71 -3.07 8.07
CA VAL A 87 14.74 -3.45 9.05
C VAL A 87 15.05 -4.94 8.88
N LYS A 88 16.32 -5.28 8.69
CA LYS A 88 16.77 -6.66 8.59
C LYS A 88 17.90 -6.90 9.59
N PRO A 89 17.58 -7.33 10.81
CA PRO A 89 18.59 -7.53 11.84
C PRO A 89 19.36 -8.83 11.65
N ALA A 90 20.64 -8.84 12.04
CA ALA A 90 21.49 -10.02 12.09
C ALA A 90 21.24 -10.88 13.34
N ALA A 91 20.76 -10.25 14.42
CA ALA A 91 20.38 -10.87 15.69
C ALA A 91 19.04 -10.32 16.18
N ARG A 92 18.41 -11.02 17.13
CA ARG A 92 17.16 -10.58 17.74
C ARG A 92 17.32 -9.21 18.41
N MET A 93 16.42 -8.27 18.08
CA MET A 93 16.36 -6.93 18.66
C MET A 93 15.17 -6.83 19.62
N GLU A 94 15.44 -6.55 20.88
CA GLU A 94 14.42 -6.32 21.90
C GLU A 94 14.10 -4.84 22.02
N ASN A 95 12.86 -4.55 22.42
CA ASN A 95 12.37 -3.20 22.65
C ASN A 95 12.54 -2.26 21.45
N PHE A 96 12.38 -2.80 20.24
CA PHE A 96 12.51 -2.02 19.01
C PHE A 96 11.43 -0.93 18.94
N ARG A 97 11.86 0.26 18.56
CA ARG A 97 11.01 1.46 18.44
C ARG A 97 11.37 2.26 17.21
N ILE A 98 10.36 2.91 16.65
CA ILE A 98 10.49 3.91 15.60
C ILE A 98 9.92 5.22 16.13
N THR A 99 10.75 6.25 16.22
CA THR A 99 10.35 7.59 16.64
C THR A 99 10.52 8.56 15.48
N ILE A 100 9.43 9.20 15.05
CA ILE A 100 9.45 10.18 13.98
C ILE A 100 9.16 11.56 14.60
N PRO A 101 10.07 12.53 14.46
CA PRO A 101 9.83 13.89 14.94
C PRO A 101 8.90 14.65 13.97
N ASN A 102 8.48 15.83 14.37
CA ASN A 102 7.87 16.77 13.45
C ASN A 102 8.81 17.07 12.29
N LEU A 103 8.28 17.09 11.05
CA LEU A 103 9.05 17.53 9.90
C LEU A 103 9.01 19.05 9.80
N LYS A 104 10.16 19.67 9.59
CA LYS A 104 10.30 21.13 9.59
C LYS A 104 10.96 21.62 8.30
N ASP A 105 10.51 22.78 7.82
CA ASP A 105 11.19 23.53 6.77
C ASP A 105 12.20 24.53 7.36
N GLY A 106 12.97 25.20 6.48
CA GLY A 106 13.93 26.24 6.89
C GLY A 106 13.28 27.57 7.31
N GLN A 107 11.95 27.71 7.22
CA GLN A 107 11.21 28.93 7.51
C GLN A 107 10.43 28.87 8.83
N GLY A 108 10.48 27.73 9.52
CA GLY A 108 9.80 27.52 10.79
C GLY A 108 8.42 26.85 10.67
N ASN A 109 7.98 26.51 9.46
CA ASN A 109 6.77 25.73 9.28
C ASN A 109 7.00 24.27 9.70
N THR A 110 5.91 23.62 10.13
CA THR A 110 5.99 22.29 10.73
C THR A 110 4.84 21.42 10.21
N ILE A 111 5.15 20.20 9.79
CA ILE A 111 4.18 19.10 9.67
C ILE A 111 4.33 18.28 10.95
N ASP A 112 3.29 18.31 11.77
CA ASP A 112 3.26 17.65 13.06
C ASP A 112 3.32 16.13 12.91
N ASN A 113 3.99 15.45 13.81
CA ASN A 113 4.14 14.00 13.78
C ASN A 113 2.82 13.23 14.03
N SER A 114 1.78 13.88 14.52
CA SER A 114 0.43 13.32 14.56
C SER A 114 -0.17 13.07 13.16
N ASN A 115 0.40 13.69 12.12
CA ASN A 115 0.09 13.40 10.73
C ASN A 115 0.87 12.20 10.16
N ILE A 116 1.66 11.50 10.96
CA ILE A 116 2.47 10.37 10.51
C ILE A 116 1.99 9.10 11.20
N THR A 117 1.57 8.13 10.40
CA THR A 117 1.11 6.83 10.88
C THR A 117 2.13 5.76 10.53
N ILE A 118 2.48 4.93 11.49
CA ILE A 118 3.35 3.77 11.31
C ILE A 118 2.50 2.51 11.41
N ARG A 119 2.59 1.64 10.42
CA ARG A 119 1.95 0.33 10.41
C ARG A 119 3.01 -0.75 10.23
N LYS A 120 2.87 -1.84 10.96
CA LYS A 120 3.70 -3.02 10.74
C LYS A 120 3.20 -3.76 9.51
N VAL A 121 4.10 -4.17 8.64
CA VAL A 121 3.73 -5.08 7.56
C VAL A 121 3.78 -6.50 8.09
N GLU A 122 2.66 -7.17 8.11
CA GLU A 122 2.57 -8.57 8.43
C GLU A 122 2.42 -9.43 7.18
N TYR A 123 2.58 -10.76 7.34
CA TYR A 123 2.61 -11.68 6.22
C TYR A 123 1.55 -12.77 6.37
N VAL A 124 0.85 -13.02 5.26
CA VAL A 124 -0.08 -14.14 5.15
C VAL A 124 0.51 -15.26 4.30
N HIS A 125 0.25 -16.49 4.68
CA HIS A 125 0.72 -17.66 3.92
C HIS A 125 -0.30 -18.04 2.85
N VAL A 126 -0.01 -17.69 1.61
CA VAL A 126 -0.79 -18.09 0.43
C VAL A 126 -0.42 -19.52 0.05
N LYS A 127 -1.34 -20.46 0.22
CA LYS A 127 -1.13 -21.88 -0.14
C LYS A 127 -1.32 -22.11 -1.63
N LYS A 128 -2.26 -21.41 -2.24
CA LYS A 128 -2.59 -21.49 -3.66
C LYS A 128 -2.86 -20.08 -4.18
N PRO A 129 -2.07 -19.57 -5.11
CA PRO A 129 -2.32 -18.26 -5.70
C PRO A 129 -3.61 -18.29 -6.53
N THR A 130 -4.27 -17.13 -6.64
CA THR A 130 -5.52 -16.97 -7.39
C THR A 130 -5.28 -16.84 -8.89
N ASP A 131 -4.08 -16.44 -9.29
CA ASP A 131 -3.70 -16.23 -10.69
C ASP A 131 -2.27 -16.70 -10.99
N SER A 132 -1.84 -16.53 -12.24
CA SER A 132 -0.53 -16.96 -12.72
C SER A 132 0.62 -16.03 -12.33
N TYR A 133 0.35 -14.84 -11.79
CA TYR A 133 1.36 -13.86 -11.35
C TYR A 133 1.74 -14.06 -9.90
N GLY A 134 0.86 -14.68 -9.10
CA GLY A 134 1.12 -15.03 -7.74
C GLY A 134 1.92 -16.33 -7.57
N PHE A 135 2.50 -16.54 -6.40
CA PHE A 135 3.16 -17.79 -6.00
C PHE A 135 2.71 -18.21 -4.60
N ALA A 136 2.83 -19.50 -4.29
CA ALA A 136 2.60 -20.00 -2.95
C ALA A 136 3.77 -19.56 -2.04
N GLY A 137 3.45 -18.99 -0.88
CA GLY A 137 4.46 -18.46 0.04
C GLY A 137 3.93 -17.38 0.96
N TRP A 138 4.84 -16.69 1.64
CA TRP A 138 4.50 -15.60 2.54
C TRP A 138 4.44 -14.27 1.80
N TRP A 139 3.26 -13.64 1.80
CA TRP A 139 3.00 -12.37 1.14
C TRP A 139 2.77 -11.25 2.15
N PRO A 140 3.36 -10.06 1.96
CA PRO A 140 3.05 -8.89 2.77
C PRO A 140 1.66 -8.39 2.41
N ASP A 141 0.77 -8.28 3.40
CA ASP A 141 -0.59 -7.80 3.18
C ASP A 141 -1.18 -7.08 4.39
N PRO A 142 -1.38 -7.67 5.59
CA PRO A 142 -1.95 -6.95 6.72
C PRO A 142 -1.07 -5.78 7.16
N LEU A 143 -1.72 -4.67 7.49
CA LEU A 143 -1.08 -3.42 7.93
C LEU A 143 -1.65 -2.95 9.28
N PRO A 144 -1.55 -3.74 10.37
CA PRO A 144 -1.96 -3.29 11.69
C PRO A 144 -1.16 -2.06 12.13
N LEU A 145 -1.74 -1.25 13.01
CA LEU A 145 -0.99 -0.17 13.65
C LEU A 145 0.21 -0.75 14.38
N TYR A 146 1.34 -0.08 14.26
CA TYR A 146 2.55 -0.50 14.96
C TYR A 146 2.46 -0.14 16.43
N GLU A 147 2.30 -1.16 17.26
CA GLU A 147 2.31 -1.04 18.72
C GLU A 147 3.74 -1.28 19.23
N GLN A 148 4.35 -0.26 19.77
CA GLN A 148 5.75 -0.29 20.22
C GLN A 148 5.86 -0.20 21.76
N PRO A 149 6.87 -0.85 22.37
CA PRO A 149 8.00 -1.56 21.72
C PRO A 149 7.64 -2.96 21.23
N GLU A 150 8.43 -3.47 20.29
CA GLU A 150 8.29 -4.83 19.76
C GLU A 150 9.64 -5.54 19.67
N THR A 151 9.61 -6.87 19.59
CA THR A 151 10.78 -7.69 19.28
C THR A 151 10.87 -7.93 17.79
N ILE A 152 12.02 -7.60 17.16
CA ILE A 152 12.29 -7.92 15.76
C ILE A 152 13.22 -9.13 15.69
N TYR A 153 12.83 -10.11 14.87
CA TYR A 153 13.55 -11.38 14.73
C TYR A 153 14.58 -11.33 13.60
N PRO A 154 15.70 -12.09 13.74
CA PRO A 154 16.78 -12.03 12.78
C PRO A 154 16.47 -12.72 11.45
N ALA A 155 17.33 -12.43 10.46
CA ALA A 155 17.42 -13.04 9.14
C ALA A 155 16.30 -12.74 8.16
N GLU A 156 15.13 -12.28 8.62
CA GLU A 156 14.01 -11.86 7.77
C GLU A 156 13.90 -10.33 7.71
N ASN A 157 13.32 -9.83 6.63
CA ASN A 157 12.93 -8.44 6.55
C ASN A 157 11.71 -8.18 7.45
N GLN A 158 11.75 -7.12 8.24
CA GLN A 158 10.59 -6.55 8.90
C GLN A 158 10.30 -5.19 8.28
N PRO A 159 9.32 -5.11 7.36
CA PRO A 159 8.92 -3.84 6.79
C PRO A 159 7.94 -3.11 7.70
N PHE A 160 7.98 -1.77 7.63
CA PHE A 160 7.03 -0.85 8.23
C PHE A 160 6.49 0.07 7.14
N TRP A 161 5.18 0.16 7.04
CA TRP A 161 4.47 1.08 6.16
C TRP A 161 4.26 2.39 6.87
N ILE A 162 4.90 3.44 6.39
CA ILE A 162 4.85 4.77 7.01
C ILE A 162 4.10 5.70 6.07
N THR A 163 3.05 6.32 6.57
CA THR A 163 2.20 7.26 5.82
C THR A 163 2.30 8.64 6.42
N VAL A 164 2.56 9.62 5.60
CA VAL A 164 2.54 11.04 5.95
C VAL A 164 1.31 11.69 5.31
N LYS A 165 0.42 12.24 6.12
CA LYS A 165 -0.67 13.10 5.66
C LYS A 165 -0.18 14.53 5.60
N VAL A 166 -0.14 15.13 4.41
CA VAL A 166 0.18 16.55 4.28
C VAL A 166 -1.09 17.37 4.48
N PRO A 167 -1.17 18.26 5.49
CA PRO A 167 -2.33 19.13 5.70
C PRO A 167 -2.64 19.98 4.46
N SER A 168 -3.91 20.30 4.25
CA SER A 168 -4.37 21.13 3.12
C SER A 168 -3.83 22.55 3.15
N ASP A 169 -3.50 23.05 4.33
CA ASP A 169 -2.98 24.38 4.62
C ASP A 169 -1.44 24.39 4.80
N ALA A 170 -0.77 23.26 4.70
CA ALA A 170 0.69 23.19 4.81
C ALA A 170 1.35 24.09 3.75
N PRO A 171 2.28 24.97 4.10
CA PRO A 171 3.07 25.70 3.11
C PRO A 171 3.81 24.75 2.16
N ALA A 172 3.92 25.14 0.89
CA ALA A 172 4.77 24.43 -0.06
C ALA A 172 6.24 24.61 0.28
N GLY A 173 7.05 23.58 0.09
CA GLY A 173 8.48 23.63 0.37
C GLY A 173 9.08 22.31 0.78
N ASP A 174 10.33 22.34 1.21
CA ASP A 174 11.09 21.17 1.61
C ASP A 174 11.12 21.05 3.14
N TYR A 175 10.52 19.99 3.62
CA TYR A 175 10.48 19.61 5.04
C TYR A 175 11.45 18.47 5.31
N SER A 176 12.06 18.48 6.48
CA SER A 176 12.98 17.42 6.88
C SER A 176 12.87 17.08 8.36
N GLY A 177 13.28 15.87 8.70
CA GLY A 177 13.41 15.37 10.06
C GLY A 177 14.29 14.13 10.10
N ASN A 178 14.72 13.75 11.31
CA ASN A 178 15.51 12.54 11.51
C ASN A 178 14.68 11.54 12.30
N MET A 179 14.23 10.50 11.63
CA MET A 179 13.59 9.35 12.28
C MET A 179 14.64 8.55 13.06
N LEU A 180 14.33 8.19 14.30
CA LEU A 180 15.19 7.34 15.13
C LEU A 180 14.62 5.94 15.20
N LEU A 181 15.38 4.96 14.76
CA LEU A 181 15.15 3.55 15.04
C LEU A 181 16.05 3.13 16.19
N SER A 182 15.51 2.48 17.19
CA SER A 182 16.27 2.07 18.38
C SER A 182 15.79 0.73 18.94
N SER A 183 16.70 0.01 19.56
CA SER A 183 16.46 -1.15 20.41
C SER A 183 17.34 -1.06 21.64
N ASP A 184 17.35 -2.07 22.52
CA ASP A 184 18.14 -2.03 23.74
C ASP A 184 19.62 -1.71 23.53
N ASN A 185 20.22 -2.22 22.45
CA ASN A 185 21.67 -2.15 22.20
C ASN A 185 22.02 -1.58 20.82
N TRP A 186 21.06 -1.05 20.08
CA TRP A 186 21.29 -0.59 18.72
C TRP A 186 20.41 0.62 18.41
N ASN A 187 20.93 1.54 17.61
CA ASN A 187 20.16 2.66 17.08
C ASN A 187 20.75 3.19 15.78
N ILE A 188 19.88 3.78 14.95
CA ILE A 188 20.26 4.52 13.75
C ILE A 188 19.35 5.72 13.56
N SER A 189 19.91 6.82 13.09
CA SER A 189 19.18 8.00 12.66
C SER A 189 18.99 7.96 11.15
N VAL A 190 17.74 8.05 10.71
CA VAL A 190 17.34 7.97 9.30
C VAL A 190 16.77 9.32 8.87
N PRO A 191 17.48 10.07 8.02
CA PRO A 191 16.97 11.33 7.48
C PRO A 191 15.75 11.10 6.59
N VAL A 192 14.71 11.91 6.79
CA VAL A 192 13.49 11.94 5.97
C VAL A 192 13.36 13.33 5.35
N LYS A 193 13.17 13.40 4.05
CA LYS A 193 12.89 14.61 3.29
C LYS A 193 11.55 14.47 2.59
N LEU A 194 10.70 15.47 2.76
CA LEU A 194 9.40 15.59 2.13
C LEU A 194 9.34 16.90 1.36
N HIS A 195 9.14 16.80 0.05
CA HIS A 195 8.82 17.96 -0.77
C HIS A 195 7.31 18.13 -0.90
N VAL A 196 6.78 19.28 -0.48
CA VAL A 196 5.36 19.63 -0.61
C VAL A 196 5.16 20.54 -1.80
N TRP A 197 4.44 20.05 -2.82
CA TRP A 197 4.11 20.80 -4.02
C TRP A 197 3.14 21.95 -3.74
N ASN A 198 3.23 23.04 -4.50
CA ASN A 198 2.37 24.20 -4.35
C ASN A 198 1.01 24.05 -5.05
N PHE A 199 0.34 22.92 -4.80
CA PHE A 199 -1.07 22.73 -5.15
C PHE A 199 -1.73 21.83 -4.12
N THR A 200 -3.06 21.92 -4.03
CA THR A 200 -3.86 21.14 -3.06
C THR A 200 -4.75 20.17 -3.80
N LEU A 201 -4.72 18.90 -3.41
CA LEU A 201 -5.69 17.93 -3.90
C LEU A 201 -7.07 18.28 -3.33
N PRO A 202 -8.12 18.30 -4.18
CA PRO A 202 -9.48 18.59 -3.72
C PRO A 202 -9.95 17.52 -2.73
N GLN A 203 -10.85 17.88 -1.81
CA GLN A 203 -11.45 16.93 -0.90
C GLN A 203 -12.31 15.92 -1.67
N THR A 204 -13.09 16.38 -2.63
CA THR A 204 -13.84 15.53 -3.55
C THR A 204 -13.05 15.36 -4.84
N PRO A 205 -12.72 14.12 -5.24
CA PRO A 205 -11.98 13.88 -6.47
C PRO A 205 -12.80 14.25 -7.69
N SER A 206 -12.14 14.84 -8.69
CA SER A 206 -12.77 15.13 -9.99
C SER A 206 -12.98 13.86 -10.83
N MET A 207 -12.15 12.87 -10.62
CA MET A 207 -12.26 11.57 -11.29
C MET A 207 -13.09 10.61 -10.45
N ARG A 208 -14.15 10.06 -11.05
CA ARG A 208 -14.97 9.03 -10.40
C ARG A 208 -14.23 7.71 -10.40
N SER A 209 -14.29 7.02 -9.27
CA SER A 209 -13.77 5.65 -9.12
C SER A 209 -14.90 4.73 -8.67
N GLY A 210 -14.72 3.41 -8.84
CA GLY A 210 -15.63 2.39 -8.34
C GLY A 210 -14.81 1.27 -7.72
N PHE A 211 -14.75 1.23 -6.39
CA PHE A 211 -14.02 0.20 -5.66
C PHE A 211 -15.01 -0.84 -5.13
N GLY A 212 -14.76 -2.12 -5.40
CA GLY A 212 -15.59 -3.22 -4.89
C GLY A 212 -15.58 -3.24 -3.37
N PHE A 213 -16.78 -3.14 -2.78
CA PHE A 213 -16.95 -3.19 -1.34
C PHE A 213 -18.16 -4.06 -1.01
N TYR A 214 -17.93 -5.17 -0.30
CA TYR A 214 -18.96 -6.11 0.11
C TYR A 214 -18.96 -6.19 1.63
N PHE A 215 -19.91 -5.52 2.25
CA PHE A 215 -19.96 -5.41 3.70
C PHE A 215 -20.25 -6.74 4.40
N GLY A 216 -20.90 -7.68 3.73
CA GLY A 216 -21.10 -9.03 4.23
C GLY A 216 -19.78 -9.74 4.57
N GLU A 217 -18.76 -9.59 3.72
CA GLU A 217 -17.43 -10.14 3.98
C GLU A 217 -16.74 -9.47 5.18
N VAL A 218 -16.91 -8.15 5.34
CA VAL A 218 -16.39 -7.40 6.50
C VAL A 218 -16.96 -7.95 7.80
N ARG A 219 -18.28 -8.24 7.84
CA ARG A 219 -18.93 -8.84 9.03
C ARG A 219 -18.29 -10.16 9.43
N ASP A 220 -17.95 -10.99 8.45
CA ASP A 220 -17.36 -12.31 8.70
C ASP A 220 -15.90 -12.20 9.18
N TYR A 221 -15.11 -11.34 8.56
CA TYR A 221 -13.69 -11.13 8.90
C TYR A 221 -13.52 -10.45 10.26
N ASP A 222 -14.28 -9.39 10.54
CA ASP A 222 -14.18 -8.62 11.78
C ASP A 222 -15.01 -9.24 12.92
N ASN A 223 -15.68 -10.39 12.65
CA ASN A 223 -16.51 -11.10 13.61
C ASN A 223 -17.60 -10.22 14.26
N ILE A 224 -18.20 -9.34 13.46
CA ILE A 224 -19.23 -8.39 13.86
C ILE A 224 -20.55 -9.13 14.12
N LYS A 225 -21.15 -8.91 15.29
CA LYS A 225 -22.33 -9.68 15.73
C LYS A 225 -23.57 -8.84 16.01
N THR A 226 -23.41 -7.58 16.37
CA THR A 226 -24.51 -6.69 16.73
C THR A 226 -24.75 -5.63 15.67
N ASP A 227 -25.98 -5.11 15.62
CA ASP A 227 -26.32 -4.03 14.68
C ASP A 227 -25.55 -2.71 14.98
N ALA A 228 -25.19 -2.48 16.23
CA ALA A 228 -24.36 -1.35 16.63
C ALA A 228 -22.93 -1.48 16.08
N GLU A 229 -22.30 -2.64 16.20
CA GLU A 229 -20.98 -2.93 15.63
C GLU A 229 -21.02 -2.87 14.10
N VAL A 230 -22.12 -3.33 13.48
CA VAL A 230 -22.34 -3.22 12.03
C VAL A 230 -22.29 -1.76 11.58
N LYS A 231 -23.03 -0.88 12.28
CA LYS A 231 -23.05 0.54 11.96
C LYS A 231 -21.68 1.19 12.14
N GLU A 232 -21.02 0.93 13.27
CA GLU A 232 -19.70 1.48 13.56
C GLU A 232 -18.66 1.06 12.51
N ALA A 233 -18.62 -0.22 12.15
CA ALA A 233 -17.72 -0.72 11.12
C ALA A 233 -18.02 -0.09 9.76
N PHE A 234 -19.28 0.01 9.37
CA PHE A 234 -19.67 0.64 8.11
C PHE A 234 -19.24 2.11 8.06
N ASP A 235 -19.51 2.88 9.10
CA ASP A 235 -19.10 4.28 9.20
C ASP A 235 -17.57 4.43 9.10
N TYR A 236 -16.83 3.53 9.74
CA TYR A 236 -15.36 3.50 9.66
C TYR A 236 -14.85 3.26 8.22
N TYR A 237 -15.42 2.28 7.51
CA TYR A 237 -15.04 2.01 6.13
C TYR A 237 -15.41 3.15 5.18
N MET A 238 -16.60 3.75 5.34
CA MET A 238 -17.00 4.90 4.53
C MET A 238 -16.11 6.11 4.79
N GLN A 239 -15.72 6.33 6.05
CA GLN A 239 -14.76 7.35 6.41
C GLN A 239 -13.40 7.11 5.74
N ALA A 240 -12.90 5.88 5.73
CA ALA A 240 -11.65 5.52 5.07
C ALA A 240 -11.75 5.75 3.55
N PHE A 241 -12.83 5.35 2.90
CA PHE A 241 -13.06 5.62 1.47
C PHE A 241 -13.02 7.13 1.16
N ARG A 242 -13.67 7.94 1.99
CA ARG A 242 -13.66 9.40 1.86
C ARG A 242 -12.24 9.96 2.02
N ASP A 243 -11.53 9.55 3.05
CA ASP A 243 -10.20 10.06 3.36
C ASP A 243 -9.18 9.72 2.27
N TYR A 244 -9.28 8.53 1.68
CA TYR A 244 -8.45 8.11 0.54
C TYR A 244 -9.02 8.50 -0.82
N LYS A 245 -10.13 9.25 -0.87
CA LYS A 245 -10.75 9.77 -2.11
C LYS A 245 -11.14 8.68 -3.10
N ILE A 246 -11.61 7.54 -2.59
CA ILE A 246 -12.05 6.39 -3.38
C ILE A 246 -13.55 6.23 -3.20
N SER A 247 -14.30 6.04 -4.30
CA SER A 247 -15.74 5.79 -4.24
C SER A 247 -16.01 4.28 -4.13
N PRO A 248 -16.78 3.81 -3.12
CA PRO A 248 -17.20 2.43 -3.06
C PRO A 248 -18.21 2.11 -4.17
N TYR A 249 -18.13 0.90 -4.72
CA TYR A 249 -19.03 0.45 -5.77
C TYR A 249 -20.46 0.21 -5.28
N ASN A 250 -20.62 -0.32 -4.06
CA ASN A 250 -21.93 -0.64 -3.48
C ASN A 250 -22.02 -0.17 -2.02
N PRO A 251 -22.26 1.14 -1.79
CA PRO A 251 -22.36 1.69 -0.44
C PRO A 251 -23.72 1.42 0.23
N PHE A 252 -24.64 0.69 -0.42
CA PHE A 252 -26.05 0.61 -0.05
C PHE A 252 -26.47 -0.67 0.66
N GLU A 253 -25.54 -1.55 1.05
CA GLU A 253 -25.90 -2.81 1.71
C GLU A 253 -26.68 -2.62 3.02
N LEU A 254 -26.39 -1.56 3.79
CA LEU A 254 -27.10 -1.26 5.03
C LEU A 254 -28.30 -0.34 4.85
N ASN A 255 -28.37 0.37 3.74
CA ASN A 255 -29.46 1.26 3.41
C ASN A 255 -29.83 1.09 1.93
N PRO A 256 -30.44 -0.04 1.57
CA PRO A 256 -30.78 -0.31 0.18
C PRO A 256 -31.74 0.77 -0.33
N ILE A 257 -31.56 1.13 -1.60
CA ILE A 257 -32.48 2.03 -2.32
C ILE A 257 -33.89 1.40 -2.22
N ARG A 258 -34.81 2.10 -1.55
CA ARG A 258 -36.18 1.59 -1.39
C ARG A 258 -36.92 1.69 -2.73
N GLU A 259 -37.86 0.76 -2.94
CA GLU A 259 -38.69 0.67 -4.14
C GLU A 259 -39.56 1.94 -4.44
N GLU A 260 -39.63 2.89 -3.52
CA GLU A 260 -40.32 4.17 -3.68
C GLU A 260 -39.68 5.08 -4.75
N ILE A 261 -38.47 4.75 -5.26
CA ILE A 261 -37.94 5.32 -6.50
C ILE A 261 -38.53 4.55 -7.71
N THR A 262 -39.84 4.30 -7.64
CA THR A 262 -40.59 3.62 -8.69
C THR A 262 -40.82 4.59 -9.85
N GLY A 263 -40.43 4.18 -11.04
CA GLY A 263 -40.59 4.91 -12.29
C GLY A 263 -39.32 5.08 -13.10
N VAL A 264 -38.15 4.75 -12.54
CA VAL A 264 -36.94 4.63 -13.30
C VAL A 264 -36.63 3.15 -13.46
N PRO A 265 -36.74 2.57 -14.65
CA PRO A 265 -36.35 1.18 -14.86
C PRO A 265 -34.87 1.02 -14.52
N TRP A 266 -34.55 0.10 -13.61
CA TRP A 266 -33.17 -0.33 -13.38
C TRP A 266 -32.65 -0.96 -14.68
N ASN A 267 -31.82 -0.26 -15.40
CA ASN A 267 -31.22 -0.72 -16.65
C ASN A 267 -29.74 -1.10 -16.48
N GLY A 268 -29.27 -1.32 -15.25
CA GLY A 268 -27.88 -1.70 -14.98
C GLY A 268 -26.85 -0.60 -15.28
N GLY A 269 -27.29 0.62 -15.57
CA GLY A 269 -26.41 1.74 -15.85
C GLY A 269 -25.90 2.38 -14.57
N TYR A 270 -24.64 2.74 -14.57
CA TYR A 270 -23.99 3.51 -13.53
C TYR A 270 -24.65 4.88 -13.39
N PHE A 271 -25.03 5.22 -12.15
CA PHE A 271 -25.44 6.54 -11.65
C PHE A 271 -25.93 7.54 -12.70
N ASP A 272 -27.23 7.57 -12.90
CA ASP A 272 -27.90 8.73 -13.51
C ASP A 272 -27.91 9.86 -12.47
N ASP A 273 -27.40 11.04 -12.80
CA ASP A 273 -27.35 12.25 -11.96
C ASP A 273 -28.76 12.71 -11.49
N LYS A 274 -29.81 12.03 -11.93
CA LYS A 274 -31.20 12.28 -11.57
C LYS A 274 -31.71 11.47 -10.39
N ILE A 275 -30.95 10.51 -9.87
CA ILE A 275 -31.36 9.72 -8.71
C ILE A 275 -31.02 10.51 -7.45
N LYS A 276 -32.05 11.04 -6.80
CA LYS A 276 -31.95 11.60 -5.46
C LYS A 276 -32.10 10.45 -4.47
N PHE A 277 -31.06 10.21 -3.67
CA PHE A 277 -31.13 9.27 -2.56
C PHE A 277 -31.66 10.01 -1.33
N GLU A 278 -32.83 9.64 -0.84
CA GLU A 278 -33.36 10.09 0.44
C GLU A 278 -33.24 8.93 1.43
N GLY A 279 -32.31 9.03 2.37
CA GLY A 279 -32.10 8.04 3.43
C GLY A 279 -31.19 8.60 4.52
N GLU A 280 -31.20 7.97 5.68
CA GLU A 280 -30.44 8.39 6.86
C GLU A 280 -28.92 8.37 6.63
N TYR A 281 -28.46 7.75 5.53
CA TYR A 281 -27.07 7.60 5.09
C TYR A 281 -26.88 8.05 3.63
N SER A 282 -27.44 9.20 3.25
CA SER A 282 -27.05 9.81 1.99
C SER A 282 -25.64 10.35 2.11
N TYR A 283 -24.64 9.50 1.87
CA TYR A 283 -23.27 9.96 1.68
C TYR A 283 -23.19 10.68 0.35
N ARG A 284 -23.55 11.95 0.35
CA ARG A 284 -23.14 12.86 -0.70
C ARG A 284 -21.65 13.14 -0.46
N ILE A 285 -20.81 12.59 -1.31
CA ILE A 285 -19.39 12.96 -1.36
C ILE A 285 -19.22 14.47 -1.60
N GLU A 286 -20.26 15.14 -2.08
CA GLU A 286 -20.30 16.57 -2.39
C GLU A 286 -20.62 17.50 -1.21
N ASP A 287 -21.14 16.98 -0.09
CA ASP A 287 -21.65 17.82 1.01
C ASP A 287 -20.74 17.84 2.27
N HIS A 288 -19.46 17.37 2.18
CA HIS A 288 -18.53 17.37 3.33
C HIS A 288 -17.14 17.87 2.98
#